data_177d34510963ed28a219e727683f96a7
#
_entry.id   177d34510963ed28a219e727683f96a7
#
_cell.length_a   1.000
_cell.length_b   1.000
_cell.length_c   1.000
_cell.angle_alpha   90.00
_cell.angle_beta   90.00
_cell.angle_gamma   90.00
#
_symmetry.space_group_name_H-M   'P 1'
#
loop_
_entity.id
_entity.type
_entity.pdbx_description
1 polymer ?
#
loop_
_entity_poly.entity_id
_entity_poly.type
_entity_poly.pdbx_seq_one_letter_code
_entity_poly.pdbx_strand_id
1 'polypeptide(L)'
;MKPTRDEIVNWMNEYFAEYNASAQNAKTVHRMDTYFAPDFTFIPYMYVFGGPQNAITGREAFYTMLTNHPADYERFIVRDVFVDEIRMVAVAFVEATIFETGTNRIKVKKNYLPLYELKLDEKGALKIAVVRFFWEAMSPEIDGAAYSVDKSKWGKR
;
A
#
# COMPACT_ATOMS: atom_id res chain seq x y z
N MET A 1 -3.37 19.50 -17.73
CA MET A 1 -4.73 19.63 -17.15
C MET A 1 -4.81 18.73 -15.93
N LYS A 2 -5.35 19.20 -14.83
CA LYS A 2 -5.52 18.35 -13.64
C LYS A 2 -6.65 17.35 -13.88
N PRO A 3 -6.50 16.09 -13.40
CA PRO A 3 -7.58 15.12 -13.49
C PRO A 3 -8.75 15.52 -12.61
N THR A 4 -9.93 15.16 -13.05
CA THR A 4 -11.17 15.33 -12.27
C THR A 4 -11.25 14.30 -11.14
N ARG A 5 -12.16 14.53 -10.18
CA ARG A 5 -12.46 13.56 -9.12
C ARG A 5 -12.75 12.16 -9.66
N ASP A 6 -13.59 12.05 -10.66
CA ASP A 6 -14.01 10.75 -11.20
C ASP A 6 -12.87 10.03 -11.94
N GLU A 7 -12.01 10.78 -12.63
CA GLU A 7 -10.80 10.21 -13.23
C GLU A 7 -9.85 9.69 -12.17
N ILE A 8 -9.67 10.39 -11.05
CA ILE A 8 -8.84 9.91 -9.93
C ILE A 8 -9.46 8.66 -9.29
N VAL A 9 -10.78 8.64 -9.06
CA VAL A 9 -11.46 7.45 -8.50
C VAL A 9 -11.26 6.23 -9.40
N ASN A 10 -11.46 6.38 -10.70
CA ASN A 10 -11.25 5.28 -11.66
C ASN A 10 -9.80 4.81 -11.66
N TRP A 11 -8.86 5.73 -11.69
CA TRP A 11 -7.43 5.43 -11.66
C TRP A 11 -7.01 4.72 -10.36
N MET A 12 -7.57 5.11 -9.21
CA MET A 12 -7.32 4.43 -7.94
C MET A 12 -7.86 2.99 -7.95
N ASN A 13 -9.00 2.74 -8.55
CA ASN A 13 -9.52 1.38 -8.71
C ASN A 13 -8.63 0.52 -9.62
N GLU A 14 -8.11 1.08 -10.71
CA GLU A 14 -7.13 0.42 -11.58
C GLU A 14 -5.82 0.13 -10.84
N TYR A 15 -5.35 1.08 -10.02
CA TYR A 15 -4.19 0.90 -9.14
C TYR A 15 -4.36 -0.30 -8.21
N PHE A 16 -5.49 -0.43 -7.52
CA PHE A 16 -5.72 -1.57 -6.63
C PHE A 16 -5.85 -2.89 -7.38
N ALA A 17 -6.44 -2.89 -8.56
CA ALA A 17 -6.50 -4.08 -9.41
C ALA A 17 -5.09 -4.54 -9.84
N GLU A 18 -4.23 -3.61 -10.28
CA GLU A 18 -2.83 -3.93 -10.63
C GLU A 18 -2.02 -4.32 -9.40
N TYR A 19 -2.25 -3.66 -8.26
CA TYR A 19 -1.60 -4.03 -6.99
C TYR A 19 -1.89 -5.50 -6.64
N ASN A 20 -3.14 -5.92 -6.68
CA ASN A 20 -3.53 -7.30 -6.44
C ASN A 20 -2.89 -8.28 -7.43
N ALA A 21 -2.71 -7.87 -8.67
CA ALA A 21 -2.15 -8.73 -9.72
C ALA A 21 -0.62 -8.83 -9.66
N SER A 22 0.08 -7.76 -9.26
CA SER A 22 1.50 -7.61 -9.60
C SER A 22 2.41 -7.21 -8.44
N ALA A 23 1.90 -6.53 -7.40
CA ALA A 23 2.75 -5.80 -6.45
C ALA A 23 3.61 -6.71 -5.55
N GLN A 24 3.16 -7.91 -5.25
CA GLN A 24 3.81 -8.80 -4.27
C GLN A 24 4.67 -9.89 -4.90
N ASN A 25 4.91 -9.82 -6.22
CA ASN A 25 5.73 -10.76 -6.94
C ASN A 25 6.91 -10.03 -7.59
N ALA A 26 8.13 -10.42 -7.24
CA ALA A 26 9.36 -9.80 -7.73
C ALA A 26 9.49 -9.78 -9.27
N LYS A 27 8.82 -10.70 -9.98
CA LYS A 27 8.83 -10.75 -11.46
C LYS A 27 7.87 -9.74 -12.09
N THR A 28 6.88 -9.26 -11.36
CA THR A 28 5.80 -8.41 -11.90
C THR A 28 5.65 -7.06 -11.21
N VAL A 29 6.31 -6.85 -10.07
CA VAL A 29 6.17 -5.63 -9.25
C VAL A 29 6.44 -4.34 -10.03
N HIS A 30 7.32 -4.36 -11.02
CA HIS A 30 7.62 -3.19 -11.85
C HIS A 30 6.47 -2.74 -12.77
N ARG A 31 5.38 -3.50 -12.87
CA ARG A 31 4.12 -3.00 -13.45
C ARG A 31 3.54 -1.85 -12.63
N MET A 32 3.86 -1.80 -11.34
CA MET A 32 3.47 -0.71 -10.45
C MET A 32 4.17 0.62 -10.77
N ASP A 33 5.18 0.65 -11.63
CA ASP A 33 5.83 1.87 -12.11
C ASP A 33 4.85 2.82 -12.82
N THR A 34 3.75 2.28 -13.33
CA THR A 34 2.65 3.08 -13.87
C THR A 34 2.05 3.99 -12.82
N TYR A 35 2.03 3.57 -11.56
CA TYR A 35 1.33 4.24 -10.46
C TYR A 35 2.26 4.98 -9.50
N PHE A 36 3.43 4.43 -9.17
CA PHE A 36 4.34 5.04 -8.22
C PHE A 36 5.37 5.96 -8.87
N ALA A 37 5.54 7.15 -8.29
CA ALA A 37 6.66 8.01 -8.64
C ALA A 37 8.00 7.36 -8.27
N PRO A 38 9.09 7.62 -9.02
CA PRO A 38 10.41 7.07 -8.66
C PRO A 38 10.88 7.44 -7.24
N ASP A 39 10.55 8.66 -6.81
CA ASP A 39 10.84 9.23 -5.49
C ASP A 39 9.73 9.03 -4.46
N PHE A 40 8.83 8.09 -4.71
CA PHE A 40 7.72 7.73 -3.84
C PHE A 40 8.16 7.51 -2.39
N THR A 41 7.33 7.94 -1.44
CA THR A 41 7.55 7.71 -0.01
C THR A 41 6.37 6.97 0.60
N PHE A 42 6.66 5.89 1.29
CA PHE A 42 5.72 5.13 2.11
C PHE A 42 5.93 5.46 3.59
N ILE A 43 4.90 5.97 4.25
CA ILE A 43 4.95 6.35 5.66
C ILE A 43 4.00 5.44 6.45
N PRO A 44 4.52 4.47 7.21
CA PRO A 44 3.69 3.57 8.00
C PRO A 44 3.24 4.25 9.30
N TYR A 45 1.94 4.24 9.56
CA TYR A 45 1.35 4.65 10.85
C TYR A 45 0.89 3.44 11.65
N MET A 46 1.66 2.35 11.59
CA MET A 46 1.36 1.09 12.26
C MET A 46 2.51 0.70 13.20
N TYR A 47 2.12 0.19 14.35
CA TYR A 47 3.07 -0.26 15.37
C TYR A 47 4.05 -1.32 14.86
N VAL A 48 3.55 -2.30 14.08
CA VAL A 48 4.37 -3.42 13.56
C VAL A 48 5.48 -2.98 12.61
N PHE A 49 5.36 -1.81 11.99
CA PHE A 49 6.42 -1.21 11.17
C PHE A 49 7.21 -0.12 11.90
N GLY A 50 7.01 0.03 13.21
CA GLY A 50 7.74 0.97 14.05
C GLY A 50 7.27 2.43 13.94
N GLY A 51 6.18 2.70 13.22
CA GLY A 51 5.59 4.02 13.09
C GLY A 51 6.20 4.89 12.00
N PRO A 52 5.82 6.20 11.95
CA PRO A 52 6.17 7.11 10.85
C PRO A 52 7.67 7.38 10.65
N GLN A 53 8.46 7.21 11.71
CA GLN A 53 9.93 7.37 11.65
C GLN A 53 10.61 6.30 10.77
N ASN A 54 9.93 5.22 10.45
CA ASN A 54 10.41 4.15 9.58
C ASN A 54 9.90 4.30 8.13
N ALA A 55 9.74 5.53 7.66
CA ALA A 55 9.37 5.81 6.28
C ALA A 55 10.36 5.17 5.29
N ILE A 56 9.81 4.67 4.18
CA ILE A 56 10.59 4.10 3.08
C ILE A 56 10.56 5.09 1.93
N THR A 57 11.71 5.56 1.48
CA THR A 57 11.85 6.47 0.34
C THR A 57 12.39 5.74 -0.88
N GLY A 58 11.79 6.01 -2.03
CA GLY A 58 12.09 5.35 -3.29
C GLY A 58 11.23 4.11 -3.53
N ARG A 59 10.64 4.04 -4.72
CA ARG A 59 9.76 2.91 -5.06
C ARG A 59 10.47 1.57 -5.08
N GLU A 60 11.77 1.52 -5.42
CA GLU A 60 12.54 0.28 -5.42
C GLU A 60 12.70 -0.30 -4.01
N ALA A 61 12.96 0.54 -3.01
CA ALA A 61 13.01 0.11 -1.61
C ALA A 61 11.65 -0.40 -1.13
N PHE A 62 10.56 0.25 -1.56
CA PHE A 62 9.20 -0.18 -1.28
C PHE A 62 8.87 -1.52 -1.95
N TYR A 63 9.28 -1.73 -3.20
CA TYR A 63 9.11 -3.00 -3.90
C TYR A 63 9.86 -4.15 -3.23
N THR A 64 11.06 -3.87 -2.72
CA THR A 64 11.81 -4.85 -1.93
C THR A 64 11.02 -5.27 -0.70
N MET A 65 10.38 -4.33 0.00
CA MET A 65 9.50 -4.65 1.13
C MET A 65 8.29 -5.47 0.68
N LEU A 66 7.61 -5.07 -0.39
CA LEU A 66 6.39 -5.74 -0.87
C LEU A 66 6.65 -7.18 -1.33
N THR A 67 7.81 -7.46 -1.88
CA THR A 67 8.14 -8.77 -2.45
C THR A 67 8.88 -9.70 -1.48
N ASN A 68 9.22 -9.21 -0.29
CA ASN A 68 9.94 -9.99 0.73
C ASN A 68 9.00 -10.59 1.78
N HIS A 69 7.92 -11.20 1.33
CA HIS A 69 6.92 -11.86 2.18
C HIS A 69 6.61 -13.27 1.62
N PRO A 70 7.57 -14.22 1.67
CA PRO A 70 7.38 -15.52 1.03
C PRO A 70 6.29 -16.38 1.69
N ALA A 71 5.98 -16.12 2.95
CA ALA A 71 4.98 -16.90 3.71
C ALA A 71 3.55 -16.40 3.55
N ASP A 72 3.38 -15.16 3.08
CA ASP A 72 2.09 -14.50 3.06
C ASP A 72 1.90 -13.69 1.78
N TYR A 73 0.65 -13.51 1.37
CA TYR A 73 0.26 -12.52 0.37
C TYR A 73 -1.08 -11.89 0.75
N GLU A 74 -1.36 -10.70 0.24
CA GLU A 74 -2.59 -9.99 0.54
C GLU A 74 -3.39 -9.67 -0.72
N ARG A 75 -4.69 -9.52 -0.55
CA ARG A 75 -5.64 -9.06 -1.57
C ARG A 75 -6.47 -7.94 -0.99
N PHE A 76 -6.65 -6.89 -1.77
CA PHE A 76 -7.50 -5.76 -1.42
C PHE A 76 -8.85 -5.84 -2.11
N ILE A 77 -9.90 -5.50 -1.33
CA ILE A 77 -11.22 -5.19 -1.84
C ILE A 77 -11.46 -3.71 -1.54
N VAL A 78 -11.60 -2.90 -2.57
CA VAL A 78 -11.89 -1.46 -2.42
C VAL A 78 -13.36 -1.31 -2.05
N ARG A 79 -13.62 -0.69 -0.89
CA ARG A 79 -14.98 -0.40 -0.43
C ARG A 79 -15.42 0.98 -0.85
N ASP A 80 -14.52 1.97 -0.74
CA ASP A 80 -14.79 3.35 -1.16
C ASP A 80 -13.49 4.10 -1.46
N VAL A 81 -13.57 5.16 -2.26
CA VAL A 81 -12.46 6.08 -2.55
C VAL A 81 -12.97 7.51 -2.43
N PHE A 82 -12.35 8.26 -1.53
CA PHE A 82 -12.64 9.68 -1.30
C PHE A 82 -11.53 10.52 -1.93
N VAL A 83 -11.89 11.54 -2.69
CA VAL A 83 -10.93 12.34 -3.45
C VAL A 83 -11.14 13.84 -3.20
N ASP A 84 -10.04 14.53 -2.89
CA ASP A 84 -9.91 15.99 -3.04
C ASP A 84 -9.06 16.26 -4.29
N GLU A 85 -9.72 16.60 -5.40
CA GLU A 85 -9.05 16.85 -6.69
C GLU A 85 -8.22 18.13 -6.69
N ILE A 86 -8.59 19.10 -5.82
CA ILE A 86 -7.87 20.37 -5.72
C ILE A 86 -6.51 20.15 -5.08
N ARG A 87 -6.47 19.40 -3.98
CA ARG A 87 -5.24 19.06 -3.26
C ARG A 87 -4.50 17.87 -3.87
N MET A 88 -5.11 17.17 -4.81
CA MET A 88 -4.56 15.94 -5.37
C MET A 88 -4.31 14.88 -4.29
N VAL A 89 -5.34 14.61 -3.49
CA VAL A 89 -5.30 13.62 -2.40
C VAL A 89 -6.45 12.64 -2.58
N ALA A 90 -6.17 11.36 -2.38
CA ALA A 90 -7.17 10.32 -2.31
C ALA A 90 -7.03 9.53 -1.00
N VAL A 91 -8.15 9.14 -0.41
CA VAL A 91 -8.21 8.18 0.71
C VAL A 91 -9.02 6.98 0.24
N ALA A 92 -8.48 5.79 0.39
CA ALA A 92 -9.19 4.56 0.07
C ALA A 92 -9.59 3.83 1.36
N PHE A 93 -10.85 3.42 1.44
CA PHE A 93 -11.29 2.46 2.44
C PHE A 93 -11.27 1.08 1.80
N VAL A 94 -10.38 0.23 2.29
CA VAL A 94 -10.16 -1.09 1.71
C VAL A 94 -10.19 -2.18 2.78
N GLU A 95 -10.72 -3.34 2.40
CA GLU A 95 -10.56 -4.56 3.19
C GLU A 95 -9.39 -5.35 2.62
N ALA A 96 -8.42 -5.67 3.46
CA ALA A 96 -7.31 -6.55 3.12
C ALA A 96 -7.55 -7.95 3.69
N THR A 97 -7.42 -8.97 2.85
CA THR A 97 -7.34 -10.36 3.29
C THR A 97 -5.91 -10.84 3.12
N ILE A 98 -5.33 -11.35 4.19
CA ILE A 98 -3.97 -11.90 4.20
C ILE A 98 -4.07 -13.42 4.20
N PHE A 99 -3.42 -14.02 3.22
CA PHE A 99 -3.41 -15.46 2.97
C PHE A 99 -2.04 -16.06 3.28
N GLU A 100 -2.04 -17.29 3.73
CA GLU A 100 -0.84 -18.10 3.81
C GLU A 100 -0.47 -18.63 2.43
N THR A 101 0.78 -18.40 2.01
CA THR A 101 1.29 -18.89 0.73
C THR A 101 1.31 -20.43 0.71
N GLY A 102 0.90 -21.01 -0.40
CA GLY A 102 0.90 -22.46 -0.60
C GLY A 102 -0.39 -23.15 -0.18
N THR A 103 -1.00 -22.76 0.94
CA THR A 103 -2.28 -23.34 1.42
C THR A 103 -3.48 -22.49 1.04
N ASN A 104 -3.27 -21.19 0.75
CA ASN A 104 -4.32 -20.18 0.54
C ASN A 104 -5.28 -20.03 1.74
N ARG A 105 -4.83 -20.44 2.93
CA ARG A 105 -5.60 -20.27 4.15
C ARG A 105 -5.64 -18.79 4.53
N ILE A 106 -6.82 -18.30 4.89
CA ILE A 106 -6.97 -16.93 5.40
C ILE A 106 -6.36 -16.85 6.81
N LYS A 107 -5.39 -15.95 6.98
CA LYS A 107 -4.77 -15.66 8.27
C LYS A 107 -5.55 -14.59 9.02
N VAL A 108 -5.89 -13.51 8.32
CA VAL A 108 -6.63 -12.39 8.91
C VAL A 108 -7.29 -11.54 7.82
N LYS A 109 -8.38 -10.87 8.19
CA LYS A 109 -8.99 -9.78 7.44
C LYS A 109 -8.91 -8.50 8.27
N LYS A 110 -8.56 -7.39 7.63
CA LYS A 110 -8.41 -6.08 8.25
C LYS A 110 -8.95 -4.99 7.35
N ASN A 111 -9.33 -3.88 7.97
CA ASN A 111 -9.61 -2.65 7.24
C ASN A 111 -8.38 -1.77 7.19
N TYR A 112 -8.11 -1.18 6.03
CA TYR A 112 -7.06 -0.19 5.81
C TYR A 112 -7.69 1.12 5.36
N LEU A 113 -7.04 2.22 5.75
CA LEU A 113 -7.43 3.57 5.35
C LEU A 113 -6.20 4.36 4.90
N PRO A 114 -5.53 3.96 3.82
CA PRO A 114 -4.37 4.68 3.30
C PRO A 114 -4.78 6.01 2.67
N LEU A 115 -3.96 7.03 2.92
CA LEU A 115 -4.05 8.34 2.29
C LEU A 115 -2.94 8.47 1.25
N TYR A 116 -3.32 8.81 0.02
CA TYR A 116 -2.44 8.97 -1.13
C TYR A 116 -2.29 10.43 -1.50
N GLU A 117 -1.06 10.96 -1.48
CA GLU A 117 -0.73 12.24 -2.10
C GLU A 117 -0.31 11.97 -3.54
N LEU A 118 -1.00 12.62 -4.48
CA LEU A 118 -0.85 12.40 -5.91
C LEU A 118 -0.11 13.57 -6.56
N LYS A 119 0.60 13.29 -7.64
CA LYS A 119 1.22 14.31 -8.50
C LYS A 119 1.10 13.91 -9.97
N LEU A 120 1.29 14.87 -10.85
CA LEU A 120 1.52 14.60 -12.26
C LEU A 120 3.02 14.53 -12.52
N ASP A 121 3.44 13.56 -13.33
CA ASP A 121 4.81 13.50 -13.81
C ASP A 121 5.04 14.51 -14.97
N GLU A 122 6.25 14.56 -15.50
CA GLU A 122 6.63 15.48 -16.58
C GLU A 122 5.80 15.28 -17.87
N LYS A 123 5.21 14.11 -18.04
CA LYS A 123 4.34 13.77 -19.19
C LYS A 123 2.85 14.02 -18.89
N GLY A 124 2.53 14.50 -17.69
CA GLY A 124 1.17 14.71 -17.23
C GLY A 124 0.47 13.43 -16.74
N ALA A 125 1.18 12.32 -16.56
CA ALA A 125 0.62 11.10 -16.01
C ALA A 125 0.50 11.17 -14.49
N LEU A 126 -0.62 10.66 -13.96
CA LEU A 126 -0.89 10.63 -12.52
C LEU A 126 0.03 9.62 -11.83
N LYS A 127 0.63 10.03 -10.71
CA LYS A 127 1.53 9.23 -9.89
C LYS A 127 1.23 9.40 -8.40
N ILE A 128 1.43 8.33 -7.64
CA ILE A 128 1.45 8.36 -6.18
C ILE A 128 2.84 8.86 -5.74
N ALA A 129 2.87 9.98 -5.04
CA ALA A 129 4.09 10.55 -4.47
C ALA A 129 4.33 10.10 -3.04
N VAL A 130 3.26 10.01 -2.23
CA VAL A 130 3.31 9.60 -0.82
C VAL A 130 2.11 8.73 -0.52
N VAL A 131 2.33 7.67 0.25
CA VAL A 131 1.27 6.94 0.95
C VAL A 131 1.46 7.09 2.45
N ARG A 132 0.43 7.60 3.14
CA ARG A 132 0.31 7.55 4.60
C ARG A 132 -0.57 6.37 4.92
N PHE A 133 0.03 5.33 5.48
CA PHE A 133 -0.63 4.04 5.57
C PHE A 133 -1.16 3.79 6.98
N PHE A 134 -2.47 3.71 7.10
CA PHE A 134 -3.20 3.39 8.32
C PHE A 134 -3.94 2.07 8.16
N TRP A 135 -3.92 1.26 9.18
CA TRP A 135 -4.70 0.04 9.22
C TRP A 135 -5.43 -0.15 10.56
N GLU A 136 -6.42 -1.01 10.56
CA GLU A 136 -7.08 -1.46 11.77
C GLU A 136 -6.08 -2.22 12.65
N ALA A 137 -5.78 -1.68 13.84
CA ALA A 137 -4.92 -2.35 14.80
C ALA A 137 -5.69 -3.49 15.47
N MET A 138 -5.07 -4.65 15.52
CA MET A 138 -5.59 -5.82 16.24
C MET A 138 -4.70 -6.10 17.45
N SER A 139 -4.23 -7.34 17.67
CA SER A 139 -3.22 -7.60 18.70
C SER A 139 -1.82 -7.64 18.07
N PRO A 140 -0.75 -7.34 18.83
CA PRO A 140 0.61 -7.47 18.34
C PRO A 140 0.94 -8.87 17.79
N GLU A 141 0.35 -9.92 18.36
CA GLU A 141 0.52 -11.30 17.91
C GLU A 141 -0.14 -11.52 16.55
N ILE A 142 -1.38 -11.05 16.37
CA ILE A 142 -2.12 -11.17 15.11
C ILE A 142 -1.43 -10.33 14.03
N ASP A 143 -1.11 -9.07 14.33
CA ASP A 143 -0.50 -8.14 13.38
C ASP A 143 0.89 -8.62 12.96
N GLY A 144 1.70 -9.09 13.90
CA GLY A 144 3.03 -9.60 13.62
C GLY A 144 3.01 -10.93 12.86
N ALA A 145 2.08 -11.83 13.15
CA ALA A 145 1.94 -13.10 12.46
C ALA A 145 1.41 -12.93 11.03
N ALA A 146 0.53 -11.95 10.80
CA ALA A 146 -0.05 -11.70 9.50
C ALA A 146 1.00 -11.29 8.44
N TYR A 147 2.03 -10.55 8.86
CA TYR A 147 3.01 -9.99 7.94
C TYR A 147 4.40 -10.62 8.04
N SER A 148 4.58 -11.64 8.84
CA SER A 148 5.91 -12.25 9.08
C SER A 148 6.99 -11.20 9.40
N VAL A 149 6.60 -10.14 10.11
CA VAL A 149 7.48 -9.02 10.42
C VAL A 149 8.57 -9.46 11.40
N ASP A 150 9.79 -9.05 11.12
CA ASP A 150 10.91 -9.22 12.05
C ASP A 150 10.65 -8.44 13.35
N LYS A 151 10.28 -9.15 14.40
CA LYS A 151 9.95 -8.58 15.72
C LYS A 151 11.12 -7.83 16.36
N SER A 152 12.36 -8.07 15.91
CA SER A 152 13.53 -7.34 16.40
C SER A 152 13.52 -5.86 16.00
N LYS A 153 12.76 -5.52 14.94
CA LYS A 153 12.57 -4.16 14.44
C LYS A 153 11.37 -3.44 15.06
N TRP A 154 10.59 -4.10 15.90
CA TRP A 154 9.55 -3.42 16.66
C TRP A 154 10.23 -2.48 17.65
N GLY A 155 9.94 -1.19 17.48
CA GLY A 155 10.64 -0.15 18.23
C GLY A 155 10.80 -0.50 19.69
N LYS A 156 12.03 -0.59 20.11
CA LYS A 156 12.37 -0.52 21.53
C LYS A 156 11.96 0.87 21.98
N ARG A 157 10.92 0.94 22.79
CA ARG A 157 10.53 2.17 23.47
C ARG A 157 11.63 2.57 24.45
#